data_37d5ae77dc2472a7512775d5f23950ff
#
_entry.id   37d5ae77dc2472a7512775d5f23950ff
#
_cell.length_a   1.000
_cell.length_b   1.000
_cell.length_c   1.000
_cell.angle_alpha   90.00
_cell.angle_beta   90.00
_cell.angle_gamma   90.00
#
_symmetry.space_group_name_H-M   'P 1'
#
loop_
_entity.id
_entity.type
_entity.pdbx_description
1 polymer ?
#
loop_
_entity_poly.entity_id
_entity_poly.type
_entity_poly.pdbx_seq_one_letter_code
_entity_poly.pdbx_strand_id
1 'polypeptide(L)'
;MNTPDTTGGTDARTSWDGVYAARPVATAPRPNVRLTETVADLPPGDALELGCGEGGDTLWLARQGWRVTAVDLSAVAVERLTALARSLGLGDRVTAERHDLGASFPESPEDGFDLVTAHYLHTPYDLDRAAVLRRAAHTLRPGGRLLVVDHGSTAPWSWNQDPDVRHPSPQEVADGLSLDPAAWTVERADAPRRTATGPDGTTAEVTDHILVVRRTAA
;
A
#
# COMPACT_ATOMS: atom_id res chain seq x y z
N MET A 1 14.16 -8.01 3.30
CA MET A 1 13.03 -7.47 4.11
C MET A 1 12.91 -8.39 5.32
N ASN A 2 13.09 -7.89 6.55
CA ASN A 2 12.94 -8.72 7.73
C ASN A 2 11.45 -8.98 7.97
N THR A 3 11.07 -10.25 8.07
CA THR A 3 9.70 -10.65 8.40
C THR A 3 9.51 -10.66 9.91
N PRO A 4 8.31 -10.37 10.40
CA PRO A 4 7.98 -10.56 11.80
C PRO A 4 8.15 -12.03 12.20
N ASP A 5 8.74 -12.28 13.38
CA ASP A 5 8.80 -13.61 13.97
C ASP A 5 7.41 -14.00 14.48
N THR A 6 6.84 -15.07 13.93
CA THR A 6 5.52 -15.60 14.34
C THR A 6 5.63 -16.70 15.42
N THR A 7 6.86 -17.07 15.80
CA THR A 7 7.11 -18.15 16.77
C THR A 7 7.15 -17.63 18.20
N GLY A 8 6.04 -17.21 18.78
CA GLY A 8 6.11 -16.85 20.18
C GLY A 8 5.00 -15.97 20.74
N GLY A 9 3.78 -16.02 20.24
CA GLY A 9 2.64 -15.30 20.83
C GLY A 9 2.74 -13.77 20.82
N THR A 10 3.69 -13.21 20.06
CA THR A 10 3.82 -11.77 19.85
C THR A 10 2.68 -11.31 18.92
N ASP A 11 1.91 -10.31 19.33
CA ASP A 11 0.86 -9.77 18.50
C ASP A 11 1.42 -9.04 17.26
N ALA A 12 0.60 -8.93 16.22
CA ALA A 12 1.01 -8.31 14.95
C ALA A 12 1.56 -6.88 15.15
N ARG A 13 1.01 -6.11 16.07
CA ARG A 13 1.42 -4.73 16.37
C ARG A 13 2.85 -4.67 16.88
N THR A 14 3.13 -5.43 17.93
CA THR A 14 4.47 -5.50 18.55
C THR A 14 5.51 -5.98 17.54
N SER A 15 5.14 -6.94 16.69
CA SER A 15 6.05 -7.46 15.66
C SER A 15 6.37 -6.42 14.60
N TRP A 16 5.39 -5.72 14.05
CA TRP A 16 5.63 -4.67 13.07
C TRP A 16 6.37 -3.47 13.65
N ASP A 17 6.06 -3.06 14.89
CA ASP A 17 6.84 -2.04 15.61
C ASP A 17 8.31 -2.46 15.73
N GLY A 18 8.59 -3.72 16.07
CA GLY A 18 9.95 -4.28 16.13
C GLY A 18 10.66 -4.26 14.76
N VAL A 19 9.96 -4.61 13.68
CA VAL A 19 10.51 -4.59 12.32
C VAL A 19 10.94 -3.18 11.92
N TYR A 20 10.10 -2.17 12.16
CA TYR A 20 10.45 -0.78 11.84
C TYR A 20 11.50 -0.23 12.79
N ALA A 21 11.42 -0.52 14.09
CA ALA A 21 12.41 -0.05 15.07
C ALA A 21 13.83 -0.55 14.75
N ALA A 22 13.97 -1.77 14.25
CA ALA A 22 15.25 -2.37 13.87
C ALA A 22 15.88 -1.80 12.60
N ARG A 23 15.11 -1.08 11.78
CA ARG A 23 15.61 -0.47 10.53
C ARG A 23 16.20 0.92 10.78
N PRO A 24 17.23 1.32 10.03
CA PRO A 24 17.65 2.72 9.98
C PRO A 24 16.46 3.62 9.57
N VAL A 25 16.41 4.82 10.12
CA VAL A 25 15.39 5.80 9.73
C VAL A 25 15.62 6.22 8.29
N ALA A 26 14.66 5.97 7.42
CA ALA A 26 14.73 6.40 6.03
C ALA A 26 14.61 7.95 5.96
N THR A 27 15.55 8.60 5.28
CA THR A 27 15.52 10.06 5.07
C THR A 27 14.98 10.45 3.70
N ALA A 28 14.98 9.52 2.75
CA ALA A 28 14.47 9.70 1.40
C ALA A 28 13.88 8.38 0.87
N PRO A 29 12.79 7.89 1.45
CA PRO A 29 12.16 6.67 0.98
C PRO A 29 11.66 6.87 -0.45
N ARG A 30 11.80 5.82 -1.28
CA ARG A 30 11.40 5.86 -2.69
C ARG A 30 9.96 5.42 -2.85
N PRO A 31 9.19 6.07 -3.74
CA PRO A 31 7.86 5.62 -4.07
C PRO A 31 7.89 4.31 -4.88
N ASN A 32 6.77 3.61 -4.85
CA ASN A 32 6.53 2.49 -5.75
C ASN A 32 6.46 3.00 -7.19
N VAL A 33 7.23 2.39 -8.08
CA VAL A 33 7.27 2.79 -9.50
C VAL A 33 5.90 2.66 -10.16
N ARG A 34 5.11 1.66 -9.77
CA ARG A 34 3.76 1.44 -10.34
C ARG A 34 2.76 2.50 -9.88
N LEU A 35 2.93 3.04 -8.66
CA LEU A 35 2.19 4.22 -8.24
C LEU A 35 2.51 5.40 -9.15
N THR A 36 3.79 5.73 -9.29
CA THR A 36 4.20 6.90 -10.07
C THR A 36 3.75 6.83 -11.53
N GLU A 37 3.81 5.63 -12.15
CA GLU A 37 3.30 5.40 -13.50
C GLU A 37 1.78 5.56 -13.61
N THR A 38 1.03 5.05 -12.60
CA THR A 38 -0.44 4.99 -12.67
C THR A 38 -1.10 6.32 -12.38
N VAL A 39 -0.50 7.14 -11.50
CA VAL A 39 -1.13 8.39 -11.06
C VAL A 39 -0.52 9.65 -11.66
N ALA A 40 0.48 9.52 -12.55
CA ALA A 40 1.20 10.66 -13.13
C ALA A 40 0.28 11.73 -13.76
N ASP A 41 -0.77 11.28 -14.41
CA ASP A 41 -1.72 12.14 -15.14
C ASP A 41 -3.01 12.42 -14.36
N LEU A 42 -3.13 11.94 -13.12
CA LEU A 42 -4.30 12.20 -12.31
C LEU A 42 -4.20 13.57 -11.62
N PRO A 43 -5.27 14.35 -11.62
CA PRO A 43 -5.31 15.58 -10.82
C PRO A 43 -5.18 15.24 -9.34
N PRO A 44 -4.33 15.96 -8.57
CA PRO A 44 -4.20 15.74 -7.15
C PRO A 44 -5.50 16.03 -6.40
N GLY A 45 -5.80 15.21 -5.41
CA GLY A 45 -6.98 15.28 -4.57
C GLY A 45 -6.71 14.67 -3.19
N ASP A 46 -7.66 13.94 -2.65
CA ASP A 46 -7.54 13.22 -1.38
C ASP A 46 -7.16 11.75 -1.64
N ALA A 47 -6.09 11.29 -1.00
CA ALA A 47 -5.60 9.93 -1.12
C ALA A 47 -5.58 9.20 0.24
N LEU A 48 -5.90 7.92 0.23
CA LEU A 48 -5.71 7.00 1.35
C LEU A 48 -4.64 5.97 0.98
N GLU A 49 -3.61 5.84 1.79
CA GLU A 49 -2.58 4.81 1.63
C GLU A 49 -2.68 3.78 2.76
N LEU A 50 -2.88 2.51 2.39
CA LEU A 50 -2.97 1.38 3.32
C LEU A 50 -1.61 0.69 3.47
N GLY A 51 -1.08 0.63 4.70
CA GLY A 51 0.24 0.07 4.98
C GLY A 51 1.36 0.99 4.51
N CYS A 52 1.37 2.24 4.96
CA CYS A 52 2.27 3.28 4.46
C CYS A 52 3.76 3.05 4.77
N GLY A 53 4.08 2.19 5.73
CA GLY A 53 5.45 1.84 6.08
C GLY A 53 6.34 3.07 6.30
N GLU A 54 7.43 3.15 5.55
CA GLU A 54 8.40 4.26 5.63
C GLU A 54 7.95 5.52 4.88
N GLY A 55 6.77 5.50 4.25
CA GLY A 55 6.13 6.67 3.66
C GLY A 55 6.64 7.09 2.28
N GLY A 56 7.26 6.18 1.52
CA GLY A 56 7.77 6.51 0.18
C GLY A 56 6.68 7.04 -0.75
N ASP A 57 5.57 6.34 -0.80
CA ASP A 57 4.40 6.65 -1.61
C ASP A 57 3.68 7.90 -1.09
N THR A 58 3.41 7.95 0.22
CA THR A 58 2.81 9.12 0.90
C THR A 58 3.55 10.41 0.58
N LEU A 59 4.86 10.43 0.79
CA LEU A 59 5.68 11.64 0.59
C LEU A 59 5.76 12.04 -0.87
N TRP A 60 5.79 11.07 -1.78
CA TRP A 60 5.76 11.35 -3.21
C TRP A 60 4.41 11.95 -3.62
N LEU A 61 3.29 11.35 -3.22
CA LEU A 61 1.94 11.90 -3.48
C LEU A 61 1.80 13.31 -2.92
N ALA A 62 2.24 13.55 -1.69
CA ALA A 62 2.17 14.88 -1.08
C ALA A 62 2.97 15.94 -1.86
N ARG A 63 4.15 15.57 -2.41
CA ARG A 63 4.93 16.44 -3.32
C ARG A 63 4.23 16.72 -4.64
N GLN A 64 3.40 15.78 -5.13
CA GLN A 64 2.56 15.99 -6.33
C GLN A 64 1.29 16.80 -6.03
N GLY A 65 1.10 17.24 -4.78
CA GLY A 65 -0.03 18.09 -4.39
C GLY A 65 -1.20 17.36 -3.74
N TRP A 66 -1.14 16.04 -3.58
CA TRP A 66 -2.18 15.26 -2.92
C TRP A 66 -2.24 15.55 -1.41
N ARG A 67 -3.43 15.49 -0.82
CA ARG A 67 -3.63 15.35 0.61
C ARG A 67 -3.72 13.87 0.93
N VAL A 68 -2.81 13.36 1.77
CA VAL A 68 -2.66 11.94 1.99
C VAL A 68 -2.99 11.58 3.44
N THR A 69 -3.99 10.73 3.62
CA THR A 69 -4.19 9.98 4.86
C THR A 69 -3.44 8.66 4.71
N ALA A 70 -2.40 8.47 5.51
CA ALA A 70 -1.52 7.31 5.45
C ALA A 70 -1.70 6.46 6.71
N VAL A 71 -1.99 5.17 6.56
CA VAL A 71 -2.25 4.32 7.72
C VAL A 71 -1.29 3.13 7.76
N ASP A 72 -0.86 2.78 8.97
CA ASP A 72 -0.08 1.58 9.25
C ASP A 72 -0.47 0.98 10.60
N LEU A 73 -0.23 -0.31 10.77
CA LEU A 73 -0.41 -1.00 12.06
C LEU A 73 0.67 -0.57 13.06
N SER A 74 1.88 -0.24 12.58
CA SER A 74 3.03 0.13 13.39
C SER A 74 2.98 1.60 13.82
N ALA A 75 3.02 1.83 15.13
CA ALA A 75 3.18 3.16 15.70
C ALA A 75 4.53 3.78 15.29
N VAL A 76 5.60 2.97 15.25
CA VAL A 76 6.94 3.41 14.86
C VAL A 76 6.96 3.93 13.43
N ALA A 77 6.29 3.24 12.49
CA ALA A 77 6.18 3.69 11.09
C ALA A 77 5.45 5.03 11.01
N VAL A 78 4.29 5.14 11.67
CA VAL A 78 3.46 6.35 11.70
C VAL A 78 4.23 7.56 12.30
N GLU A 79 4.91 7.37 13.43
CA GLU A 79 5.69 8.42 14.08
C GLU A 79 6.85 8.90 13.18
N ARG A 80 7.58 7.96 12.54
CA ARG A 80 8.69 8.29 11.62
C ARG A 80 8.19 9.04 10.39
N LEU A 81 7.11 8.58 9.77
CA LEU A 81 6.50 9.27 8.64
C LEU A 81 6.03 10.68 9.01
N THR A 82 5.35 10.83 10.15
CA THR A 82 4.91 12.14 10.65
C THR A 82 6.10 13.10 10.84
N ALA A 83 7.17 12.64 11.47
CA ALA A 83 8.37 13.43 11.69
C ALA A 83 9.05 13.82 10.36
N LEU A 84 9.18 12.87 9.44
CA LEU A 84 9.80 13.11 8.13
C LEU A 84 8.94 14.06 7.26
N ALA A 85 7.63 13.90 7.22
CA ALA A 85 6.73 14.80 6.48
C ALA A 85 6.86 16.24 6.99
N ARG A 86 6.88 16.44 8.31
CA ARG A 86 7.09 17.77 8.91
C ARG A 86 8.47 18.36 8.54
N SER A 87 9.53 17.58 8.61
CA SER A 87 10.88 18.02 8.28
C SER A 87 11.05 18.44 6.81
N LEU A 88 10.20 17.88 5.94
CA LEU A 88 10.17 18.18 4.50
C LEU A 88 9.17 19.30 4.13
N GLY A 89 8.51 19.91 5.12
CA GLY A 89 7.46 20.93 4.87
C GLY A 89 6.17 20.39 4.26
N LEU A 90 5.90 19.09 4.44
CA LEU A 90 4.72 18.41 3.92
C LEU A 90 3.67 18.10 5.01
N GLY A 91 3.87 18.60 6.23
CA GLY A 91 2.99 18.30 7.37
C GLY A 91 1.52 18.67 7.16
N ASP A 92 1.24 19.71 6.38
CA ASP A 92 -0.14 20.14 6.08
C ASP A 92 -0.83 19.26 5.02
N ARG A 93 -0.09 18.36 4.36
CA ARG A 93 -0.58 17.46 3.32
C ARG A 93 -0.58 15.99 3.71
N VAL A 94 0.03 15.63 4.84
CA VAL A 94 0.17 14.26 5.31
C VAL A 94 -0.42 14.13 6.69
N THR A 95 -1.45 13.29 6.81
CA THR A 95 -2.00 12.81 8.07
C THR A 95 -1.65 11.32 8.19
N ALA A 96 -0.76 10.98 9.13
CA ALA A 96 -0.39 9.59 9.36
C ALA A 96 -1.07 9.07 10.64
N GLU A 97 -1.78 7.95 10.53
CA GLU A 97 -2.60 7.38 11.59
C GLU A 97 -2.30 5.90 11.81
N ARG A 98 -2.39 5.48 13.07
CA ARG A 98 -2.23 4.07 13.41
C ARG A 98 -3.57 3.35 13.33
N HIS A 99 -3.71 2.39 12.41
CA HIS A 99 -4.90 1.56 12.27
C HIS A 99 -4.56 0.07 12.15
N ASP A 100 -5.35 -0.73 12.85
CA ASP A 100 -5.50 -2.15 12.58
C ASP A 100 -6.63 -2.30 11.56
N LEU A 101 -6.27 -2.47 10.29
CA LEU A 101 -7.23 -2.47 9.19
C LEU A 101 -8.28 -3.60 9.27
N GLY A 102 -8.01 -4.65 10.06
CA GLY A 102 -9.02 -5.66 10.38
C GLY A 102 -10.09 -5.17 11.35
N ALA A 103 -9.80 -4.14 12.15
CA ALA A 103 -10.69 -3.63 13.19
C ALA A 103 -11.15 -2.18 12.97
N SER A 104 -10.29 -1.32 12.42
CA SER A 104 -10.57 0.12 12.27
C SER A 104 -10.09 0.67 10.92
N PHE A 105 -10.64 1.82 10.53
CA PHE A 105 -10.26 2.58 9.35
C PHE A 105 -10.25 4.08 9.71
N PRO A 106 -9.46 4.89 9.00
CA PRO A 106 -9.49 6.34 9.16
C PRO A 106 -10.83 6.91 8.71
N GLU A 107 -11.11 8.11 9.16
CA GLU A 107 -12.26 8.88 8.66
C GLU A 107 -12.02 9.26 7.19
N SER A 108 -13.07 9.12 6.39
CA SER A 108 -13.03 9.55 4.99
C SER A 108 -13.43 11.02 4.88
N PRO A 109 -12.89 11.78 3.91
CA PRO A 109 -13.47 13.05 3.51
C PRO A 109 -14.97 12.92 3.21
N GLU A 110 -15.72 13.99 3.34
CA GLU A 110 -17.19 13.99 3.13
C GLU A 110 -17.59 13.39 1.77
N ASP A 111 -16.84 13.73 0.72
CA ASP A 111 -17.07 13.22 -0.64
C ASP A 111 -16.34 11.90 -0.94
N GLY A 112 -15.55 11.37 -0.01
CA GLY A 112 -14.68 10.22 -0.19
C GLY A 112 -13.31 10.57 -0.79
N PHE A 113 -12.46 9.54 -0.99
CA PHE A 113 -11.13 9.69 -1.56
C PHE A 113 -11.15 9.64 -3.10
N ASP A 114 -10.20 10.33 -3.74
CA ASP A 114 -9.91 10.22 -5.17
C ASP A 114 -9.11 8.99 -5.50
N LEU A 115 -8.21 8.63 -4.58
CA LEU A 115 -7.27 7.54 -4.74
C LEU A 115 -7.16 6.75 -3.44
N VAL A 116 -7.24 5.44 -3.54
CA VAL A 116 -6.84 4.53 -2.47
C VAL A 116 -5.72 3.65 -2.99
N THR A 117 -4.64 3.50 -2.22
CA THR A 117 -3.50 2.67 -2.59
C THR A 117 -3.22 1.59 -1.56
N ALA A 118 -2.84 0.40 -2.03
CA ALA A 118 -2.38 -0.71 -1.20
C ALA A 118 -1.22 -1.41 -1.91
N HIS A 119 0.01 -1.11 -1.52
CA HIS A 119 1.19 -1.66 -2.15
C HIS A 119 1.87 -2.67 -1.22
N TYR A 120 1.97 -3.92 -1.71
CA TYR A 120 2.56 -5.03 -0.96
C TYR A 120 1.98 -5.17 0.45
N LEU A 121 0.67 -4.92 0.58
CA LEU A 121 -0.07 -5.05 1.84
C LEU A 121 -0.24 -6.54 2.19
N HIS A 122 0.83 -7.13 2.71
CA HIS A 122 0.89 -8.52 3.14
C HIS A 122 1.34 -8.60 4.59
N THR A 123 0.77 -9.56 5.31
CA THR A 123 1.14 -9.84 6.70
C THR A 123 1.10 -11.35 6.93
N PRO A 124 2.00 -11.91 7.77
CA PRO A 124 1.92 -13.30 8.19
C PRO A 124 0.86 -13.53 9.27
N TYR A 125 0.23 -12.46 9.76
CA TYR A 125 -0.85 -12.49 10.74
C TYR A 125 -2.21 -12.58 10.07
N ASP A 126 -3.21 -12.99 10.83
CA ASP A 126 -4.59 -13.09 10.35
C ASP A 126 -5.12 -11.71 9.93
N LEU A 127 -5.45 -11.59 8.65
CA LEU A 127 -6.04 -10.40 8.05
C LEU A 127 -6.90 -10.81 6.85
N ASP A 128 -8.20 -10.58 6.93
CA ASP A 128 -9.06 -10.69 5.75
C ASP A 128 -8.76 -9.52 4.79
N ARG A 129 -7.68 -9.70 4.01
CA ARG A 129 -7.20 -8.70 3.07
C ARG A 129 -8.26 -8.32 2.04
N ALA A 130 -9.08 -9.27 1.58
CA ALA A 130 -10.13 -9.00 0.60
C ALA A 130 -11.22 -8.09 1.20
N ALA A 131 -11.64 -8.34 2.45
CA ALA A 131 -12.56 -7.47 3.16
C ALA A 131 -11.97 -6.07 3.39
N VAL A 132 -10.68 -5.98 3.75
CA VAL A 132 -9.97 -4.69 3.90
C VAL A 132 -9.96 -3.90 2.61
N LEU A 133 -9.54 -4.50 1.49
CA LEU A 133 -9.50 -3.83 0.18
C LEU A 133 -10.90 -3.46 -0.32
N ARG A 134 -11.91 -4.30 -0.09
CA ARG A 134 -13.31 -4.00 -0.41
C ARG A 134 -13.80 -2.81 0.39
N ARG A 135 -13.55 -2.77 1.71
CA ARG A 135 -13.90 -1.63 2.56
C ARG A 135 -13.23 -0.36 2.07
N ALA A 136 -11.94 -0.44 1.75
CA ALA A 136 -11.16 0.66 1.20
C ALA A 136 -11.72 1.18 -0.14
N ALA A 137 -12.12 0.28 -1.05
CA ALA A 137 -12.76 0.66 -2.29
C ALA A 137 -14.04 1.50 -2.05
N HIS A 138 -14.85 1.13 -1.05
CA HIS A 138 -16.08 1.86 -0.73
C HIS A 138 -15.85 3.24 -0.12
N THR A 139 -14.62 3.59 0.29
CA THR A 139 -14.29 4.96 0.72
C THR A 139 -13.99 5.90 -0.45
N LEU A 140 -13.89 5.37 -1.68
CA LEU A 140 -13.69 6.18 -2.88
C LEU A 140 -14.97 6.94 -3.26
N ARG A 141 -14.80 8.17 -3.72
CA ARG A 141 -15.88 8.91 -4.38
C ARG A 141 -16.16 8.38 -5.79
N PRO A 142 -17.31 8.72 -6.40
CA PRO A 142 -17.53 8.45 -7.82
C PRO A 142 -16.38 9.00 -8.68
N GLY A 143 -15.83 8.18 -9.57
CA GLY A 143 -14.64 8.48 -10.37
C GLY A 143 -13.31 8.16 -9.72
N GLY A 144 -13.27 7.91 -8.40
CA GLY A 144 -12.06 7.55 -7.64
C GLY A 144 -11.54 6.16 -7.99
N ARG A 145 -10.27 5.90 -7.69
CA ARG A 145 -9.55 4.68 -8.05
C ARG A 145 -8.93 3.98 -6.85
N LEU A 146 -9.06 2.65 -6.83
CA LEU A 146 -8.26 1.77 -5.99
C LEU A 146 -7.09 1.23 -6.83
N LEU A 147 -5.86 1.48 -6.39
CA LEU A 147 -4.64 0.88 -6.94
C LEU A 147 -4.09 -0.15 -5.97
N VAL A 148 -4.00 -1.39 -6.40
CA VAL A 148 -3.33 -2.46 -5.66
C VAL A 148 -2.10 -2.90 -6.44
N VAL A 149 -0.95 -2.98 -5.77
CA VAL A 149 0.29 -3.53 -6.33
C VAL A 149 0.78 -4.66 -5.44
N ASP A 150 0.97 -5.82 -6.03
CA ASP A 150 1.43 -7.02 -5.34
C ASP A 150 2.66 -7.64 -6.01
N HIS A 151 3.32 -8.54 -5.31
CA HIS A 151 4.35 -9.38 -5.91
C HIS A 151 3.71 -10.39 -6.86
N GLY A 152 4.16 -10.44 -8.10
CA GLY A 152 3.81 -11.45 -9.09
C GLY A 152 4.90 -12.52 -9.26
N SER A 153 6.04 -12.35 -8.57
CA SER A 153 7.14 -13.33 -8.54
C SER A 153 7.92 -13.21 -7.23
N THR A 154 8.58 -14.29 -6.84
CA THR A 154 9.51 -14.30 -5.70
C THR A 154 10.86 -13.76 -6.16
N ALA A 155 11.33 -12.66 -5.56
CA ALA A 155 12.65 -12.11 -5.83
C ALA A 155 13.75 -12.99 -5.19
N PRO A 156 14.99 -13.06 -5.77
CA PRO A 156 16.08 -13.85 -5.18
C PRO A 156 16.47 -13.44 -3.75
N TRP A 157 16.21 -12.21 -3.38
CA TRP A 157 16.44 -11.66 -2.02
C TRP A 157 15.21 -11.69 -1.13
N SER A 158 14.12 -12.33 -1.56
CA SER A 158 12.95 -12.52 -0.70
C SER A 158 13.33 -13.42 0.47
N TRP A 159 12.83 -13.09 1.66
CA TRP A 159 12.97 -13.93 2.83
C TRP A 159 12.26 -15.29 2.67
N ASN A 160 11.15 -15.30 1.94
CA ASN A 160 10.43 -16.52 1.61
C ASN A 160 10.86 -17.01 0.22
N GLN A 161 11.52 -18.14 0.18
CA GLN A 161 11.97 -18.83 -1.03
C GLN A 161 11.21 -20.14 -1.24
N ASP A 162 10.05 -20.29 -0.59
CA ASP A 162 9.17 -21.44 -0.79
C ASP A 162 8.72 -21.46 -2.26
N PRO A 163 9.02 -22.53 -3.02
CA PRO A 163 8.63 -22.62 -4.44
C PRO A 163 7.10 -22.71 -4.61
N ASP A 164 6.38 -23.10 -3.57
CA ASP A 164 4.92 -23.25 -3.60
C ASP A 164 4.20 -21.95 -3.17
N VAL A 165 4.96 -20.86 -2.88
CA VAL A 165 4.34 -19.57 -2.55
C VAL A 165 3.46 -19.08 -3.71
N ARG A 166 2.20 -18.81 -3.40
CA ARG A 166 1.25 -18.35 -4.40
C ARG A 166 1.18 -16.83 -4.43
N HIS A 167 1.25 -16.29 -5.64
CA HIS A 167 1.03 -14.87 -5.93
C HIS A 167 -0.32 -14.72 -6.66
N PRO A 168 -1.42 -14.36 -5.98
CA PRO A 168 -2.71 -14.17 -6.65
C PRO A 168 -2.59 -13.19 -7.81
N SER A 169 -3.16 -13.55 -8.96
CA SER A 169 -3.19 -12.67 -10.12
C SER A 169 -4.03 -11.41 -9.85
N PRO A 170 -3.83 -10.31 -10.59
CA PRO A 170 -4.66 -9.11 -10.44
C PRO A 170 -6.15 -9.39 -10.63
N GLN A 171 -6.49 -10.33 -11.52
CA GLN A 171 -7.89 -10.73 -11.73
C GLN A 171 -8.46 -11.47 -10.51
N GLU A 172 -7.70 -12.40 -9.93
CA GLU A 172 -8.12 -13.10 -8.69
C GLU A 172 -8.32 -12.11 -7.53
N VAL A 173 -7.47 -11.08 -7.44
CA VAL A 173 -7.67 -10.01 -6.45
C VAL A 173 -8.95 -9.24 -6.75
N ALA A 174 -9.19 -8.85 -8.01
CA ALA A 174 -10.41 -8.14 -8.41
C ALA A 174 -11.69 -8.97 -8.11
N ASP A 175 -11.68 -10.25 -8.44
CA ASP A 175 -12.81 -11.17 -8.17
C ASP A 175 -13.06 -11.29 -6.66
N GLY A 176 -11.98 -11.34 -5.85
CA GLY A 176 -12.06 -11.38 -4.39
C GLY A 176 -12.65 -10.11 -3.76
N LEU A 177 -12.58 -8.97 -4.43
CA LEU A 177 -13.23 -7.74 -3.97
C LEU A 177 -14.75 -7.83 -4.02
N SER A 178 -15.31 -8.67 -4.88
CA SER A 178 -16.77 -8.87 -5.04
C SER A 178 -17.52 -7.55 -5.20
N LEU A 179 -16.98 -6.63 -6.00
CA LEU A 179 -17.58 -5.32 -6.29
C LEU A 179 -18.66 -5.46 -7.37
N ASP A 180 -19.73 -4.68 -7.24
CA ASP A 180 -20.82 -4.68 -8.23
C ASP A 180 -20.32 -4.12 -9.58
N PRO A 181 -20.34 -4.89 -10.67
CA PRO A 181 -19.87 -4.43 -11.98
C PRO A 181 -20.69 -3.28 -12.57
N ALA A 182 -21.91 -3.01 -12.06
CA ALA A 182 -22.67 -1.83 -12.44
C ALA A 182 -22.10 -0.52 -11.86
N ALA A 183 -21.40 -0.63 -10.73
CA ALA A 183 -20.84 0.53 -10.02
C ALA A 183 -19.31 0.59 -10.09
N TRP A 184 -18.65 -0.42 -10.66
CA TRP A 184 -17.19 -0.52 -10.67
C TRP A 184 -16.66 -1.03 -11.99
N THR A 185 -15.50 -0.51 -12.41
CA THR A 185 -14.81 -0.93 -13.64
C THR A 185 -13.37 -1.30 -13.31
N VAL A 186 -12.91 -2.45 -13.76
CA VAL A 186 -11.48 -2.80 -13.74
C VAL A 186 -10.84 -2.07 -14.92
N GLU A 187 -10.01 -1.04 -14.64
CA GLU A 187 -9.29 -0.26 -15.65
C GLU A 187 -7.97 -0.94 -16.05
N ARG A 188 -7.35 -1.67 -15.09
CA ARG A 188 -6.09 -2.36 -15.30
C ARG A 188 -6.02 -3.64 -14.45
N ALA A 189 -5.59 -4.73 -15.05
CA ALA A 189 -5.31 -5.99 -14.36
C ALA A 189 -4.18 -6.70 -15.14
N ASP A 190 -2.92 -6.35 -14.88
CA ASP A 190 -1.77 -6.85 -15.62
C ASP A 190 -0.58 -7.21 -14.71
N ALA A 191 0.45 -7.83 -15.29
CA ALA A 191 1.59 -8.37 -14.59
C ALA A 191 2.91 -7.95 -15.27
N PRO A 192 3.25 -6.65 -15.31
CA PRO A 192 4.46 -6.17 -15.95
C PRO A 192 5.72 -6.61 -15.21
N ARG A 193 6.77 -6.88 -15.98
CA ARG A 193 8.10 -7.14 -15.47
C ARG A 193 8.90 -5.86 -15.30
N ARG A 194 9.87 -5.89 -14.42
CA ARG A 194 10.90 -4.86 -14.28
C ARG A 194 12.19 -5.43 -13.71
N THR A 195 13.29 -4.77 -13.96
CA THR A 195 14.51 -5.01 -13.21
C THR A 195 14.39 -4.37 -11.82
N ALA A 196 14.65 -5.15 -10.79
CA ALA A 196 14.72 -4.68 -9.41
C ALA A 196 16.10 -4.92 -8.82
N THR A 197 16.48 -4.11 -7.83
CA THR A 197 17.75 -4.23 -7.13
C THR A 197 17.48 -4.61 -5.68
N GLY A 198 18.09 -5.69 -5.23
CA GLY A 198 18.03 -6.17 -3.86
C GLY A 198 18.87 -5.34 -2.88
N PRO A 199 18.75 -5.62 -1.58
CA PRO A 199 19.48 -4.89 -0.52
C PRO A 199 21.00 -4.99 -0.64
N ASP A 200 21.50 -6.07 -1.23
CA ASP A 200 22.92 -6.34 -1.47
C ASP A 200 23.45 -5.79 -2.81
N GLY A 201 22.59 -5.08 -3.57
CA GLY A 201 22.90 -4.57 -4.89
C GLY A 201 22.70 -5.59 -6.04
N THR A 202 22.32 -6.82 -5.75
CA THR A 202 21.99 -7.83 -6.77
C THR A 202 20.76 -7.39 -7.57
N THR A 203 20.79 -7.52 -8.88
CA THR A 203 19.66 -7.22 -9.75
C THR A 203 18.99 -8.49 -10.29
N ALA A 204 17.67 -8.47 -10.37
CA ALA A 204 16.90 -9.53 -10.99
C ALA A 204 15.65 -8.96 -11.69
N GLU A 205 15.15 -9.73 -12.67
CA GLU A 205 13.82 -9.48 -13.22
C GLU A 205 12.77 -9.97 -12.23
N VAL A 206 11.82 -9.09 -11.90
CA VAL A 206 10.67 -9.38 -11.04
C VAL A 206 9.38 -8.99 -11.75
N THR A 207 8.29 -9.64 -11.37
CA THR A 207 6.94 -9.31 -11.86
C THR A 207 6.19 -8.61 -10.75
N ASP A 208 5.53 -7.51 -11.08
CA ASP A 208 4.54 -6.87 -10.22
C ASP A 208 3.14 -7.22 -10.73
N HIS A 209 2.20 -7.53 -9.85
CA HIS A 209 0.79 -7.62 -10.17
C HIS A 209 0.13 -6.27 -9.90
N ILE A 210 -0.59 -5.73 -10.89
CA ILE A 210 -1.22 -4.41 -10.79
C ILE A 210 -2.71 -4.55 -11.03
N LEU A 211 -3.50 -4.05 -10.09
CA LEU A 211 -4.94 -3.91 -10.23
C LEU A 211 -5.32 -2.44 -10.04
N VAL A 212 -6.06 -1.89 -11.00
CA VAL A 212 -6.72 -0.59 -10.88
C VAL A 212 -8.21 -0.79 -11.05
N VAL A 213 -8.98 -0.45 -10.03
CA VAL A 213 -10.45 -0.47 -10.07
C VAL A 213 -10.95 0.94 -9.87
N ARG A 214 -11.86 1.37 -10.74
CA ARG A 214 -12.47 2.68 -10.66
C ARG A 214 -13.93 2.57 -10.24
N ARG A 215 -14.35 3.42 -9.30
CA ARG A 215 -15.76 3.63 -9.01
C ARG A 215 -16.40 4.43 -10.13
N THR A 216 -17.45 3.90 -10.76
CA THR A 216 -18.15 4.63 -11.83
C THR A 216 -18.82 5.88 -11.27
N ALA A 217 -18.94 6.93 -12.11
CA ALA A 217 -19.78 8.05 -11.76
C ALA A 217 -21.24 7.61 -11.69
N ALA A 218 -21.98 8.08 -10.68
CA ALA A 218 -23.41 7.87 -10.57
C ALA A 218 -24.15 8.60 -11.70
#